data_95dd67fb9e0e4c1c2871ba8cae2419b8
#
_entry.id   95dd67fb9e0e4c1c2871ba8cae2419b8
#
_cell.length_a   1.000
_cell.length_b   1.000
_cell.length_c   1.000
_cell.angle_alpha   90.00
_cell.angle_beta   90.00
_cell.angle_gamma   90.00
#
_symmetry.space_group_name_H-M   'P 1'
#
loop_
_entity.id
_entity.type
_entity.pdbx_description
1 polymer ?
#
loop_
_entity_poly.entity_id
_entity_poly.type
_entity_poly.pdbx_seq_one_letter_code
_entity_poly.pdbx_strand_id
1 'polypeptide(L)'
;MNPVEQLDERRDQTPPPMKTRTAGSRLSAALALSLSLFGPVSAQWTITDLGLLGDADGNDSQAWSINNRGHVVGSGRILTPGSAAQLHVVLWADGRQRDLGVNASSSLTGAKLNDADVVAINDGTWKPHVWQHGLLSVLPLLPGASYGGIHGLNSGGQIVGWSDSPAGGRSVIWHGGTVTDTGMMGGSFMWAMAINDSGTLAINRAVRGFNSYLVVAGTTNFLTVASVTPDGTTSVVDLNNAGQACGNFNNHVGQSAAWHACLWTGGDGIPLPEFPSGGSEAFGMNNLGHVVGYAYRGPYDAPAVLWRDGAFVNLSELPEVLAAGWSSLSARDVNDSDQVVGHGYHNGKLRAFLLSPATVPVPFHVTLRREATGATLSFVSSAGARYQVLTTTHLTATNWDSLGDPIPGSGQVIATHIPSSPETARFFVVRTVP
;
A
#
# COMPACT_ATOMS: atom_id res chain seq x y z
N MET A 1 -26.88 -2.93 -67.30
CA MET A 1 -27.14 -3.86 -68.38
C MET A 1 -26.87 -5.27 -67.84
N ASN A 2 -27.93 -5.98 -67.52
CA ASN A 2 -28.07 -7.44 -67.59
C ASN A 2 -28.04 -7.83 -68.99
N PRO A 3 -27.86 -9.11 -69.44
CA PRO A 3 -28.37 -10.35 -68.82
C PRO A 3 -27.47 -11.59 -69.01
N VAL A 4 -27.71 -12.71 -68.33
CA VAL A 4 -28.63 -13.89 -68.58
C VAL A 4 -27.97 -15.13 -69.15
N GLU A 5 -28.17 -16.27 -68.40
CA GLU A 5 -28.46 -17.64 -68.83
C GLU A 5 -27.38 -18.48 -69.56
N GLN A 6 -27.19 -19.76 -69.19
CA GLN A 6 -28.06 -20.97 -69.28
C GLN A 6 -27.34 -22.16 -68.61
N LEU A 7 -27.95 -22.90 -67.77
CA LEU A 7 -28.68 -24.16 -67.86
C LEU A 7 -27.91 -25.40 -68.39
N ASP A 8 -27.82 -26.37 -67.46
CA ASP A 8 -28.25 -27.75 -67.53
C ASP A 8 -27.33 -28.80 -68.22
N GLU A 9 -26.94 -29.79 -67.45
CA GLU A 9 -27.15 -31.21 -67.80
C GLU A 9 -26.77 -32.15 -66.65
N ARG A 10 -27.74 -32.91 -66.24
CA ARG A 10 -27.69 -34.05 -65.31
C ARG A 10 -26.91 -35.21 -65.94
N ARG A 11 -26.13 -35.93 -65.12
CA ARG A 11 -25.99 -37.39 -65.28
C ARG A 11 -25.83 -38.06 -63.95
N ASP A 12 -26.77 -38.85 -63.66
CA ASP A 12 -26.96 -39.98 -62.77
C ASP A 12 -25.75 -40.90 -62.73
N GLN A 13 -25.17 -41.14 -61.48
CA GLN A 13 -24.39 -42.34 -61.20
C GLN A 13 -24.55 -42.72 -59.74
N THR A 14 -25.15 -43.84 -59.50
CA THR A 14 -25.31 -44.59 -58.23
C THR A 14 -23.97 -44.89 -57.57
N PRO A 15 -23.91 -44.79 -56.19
CA PRO A 15 -22.72 -45.12 -55.44
C PRO A 15 -22.57 -46.65 -55.17
N PRO A 16 -21.31 -47.14 -55.10
CA PRO A 16 -21.05 -48.55 -54.76
C PRO A 16 -21.15 -48.76 -53.24
N PRO A 17 -21.28 -50.02 -52.78
CA PRO A 17 -21.68 -50.35 -51.39
C PRO A 17 -20.59 -50.11 -50.38
N MET A 18 -21.03 -49.65 -49.23
CA MET A 18 -20.27 -49.35 -48.02
C MET A 18 -19.63 -50.62 -47.43
N LYS A 19 -18.30 -50.66 -47.34
CA LYS A 19 -17.57 -51.62 -46.51
C LYS A 19 -17.56 -51.14 -45.05
N THR A 20 -18.20 -51.87 -44.21
CA THR A 20 -18.10 -51.77 -42.75
C THR A 20 -16.67 -51.93 -42.29
N ARG A 21 -16.11 -50.90 -41.68
CA ARG A 21 -14.91 -51.00 -40.81
C ARG A 21 -15.32 -50.71 -39.40
N THR A 22 -15.33 -51.77 -38.59
CA THR A 22 -15.39 -51.76 -37.13
C THR A 22 -14.16 -51.17 -36.52
N ALA A 23 -14.37 -50.65 -35.31
CA ALA A 23 -13.43 -50.26 -34.29
C ALA A 23 -13.00 -48.77 -34.32
N GLY A 24 -13.59 -47.91 -33.52
CA GLY A 24 -13.21 -47.83 -32.14
C GLY A 24 -12.11 -46.78 -31.93
N SER A 25 -12.44 -45.53 -31.97
CA SER A 25 -11.78 -44.58 -31.07
C SER A 25 -12.79 -43.48 -30.73
N ARG A 26 -13.38 -43.61 -29.53
CA ARG A 26 -14.12 -42.52 -28.96
C ARG A 26 -13.10 -41.42 -28.58
N LEU A 27 -12.95 -40.43 -29.41
CA LEU A 27 -12.38 -39.17 -29.00
C LEU A 27 -13.34 -38.55 -27.97
N SER A 28 -13.09 -38.76 -26.68
CA SER A 28 -13.70 -37.96 -25.67
C SER A 28 -13.04 -36.56 -25.71
N ALA A 29 -13.70 -35.62 -26.33
CA ALA A 29 -13.35 -34.22 -26.20
C ALA A 29 -13.53 -33.86 -24.73
N ALA A 30 -12.43 -33.66 -24.01
CA ALA A 30 -12.46 -33.06 -22.70
C ALA A 30 -12.84 -31.58 -22.87
N LEU A 31 -14.13 -31.29 -22.67
CA LEU A 31 -14.61 -29.92 -22.52
C LEU A 31 -14.06 -29.37 -21.21
N ALA A 32 -13.03 -28.54 -21.28
CA ALA A 32 -12.59 -27.73 -20.17
C ALA A 32 -13.66 -26.66 -19.93
N LEU A 33 -14.67 -26.99 -19.12
CA LEU A 33 -15.65 -26.02 -18.64
C LEU A 33 -15.00 -25.24 -17.51
N SER A 34 -14.36 -24.12 -17.81
CA SER A 34 -14.01 -23.12 -16.79
C SER A 34 -15.29 -22.39 -16.36
N LEU A 35 -16.01 -22.96 -15.40
CA LEU A 35 -17.12 -22.26 -14.76
C LEU A 35 -16.52 -21.29 -13.74
N SER A 36 -16.25 -20.07 -14.14
CA SER A 36 -16.02 -18.95 -13.21
C SER A 36 -17.37 -18.53 -12.62
N LEU A 37 -17.84 -19.29 -11.62
CA LEU A 37 -18.96 -18.93 -10.78
C LEU A 37 -18.51 -17.99 -9.62
N PHE A 38 -17.57 -17.10 -9.89
CA PHE A 38 -17.30 -16.00 -8.98
C PHE A 38 -17.78 -14.73 -9.67
N GLY A 39 -18.86 -14.15 -9.12
CA GLY A 39 -19.08 -12.72 -9.27
C GLY A 39 -17.79 -11.97 -8.87
N PRO A 40 -17.62 -10.70 -9.21
CA PRO A 40 -16.44 -9.96 -8.81
C PRO A 40 -16.27 -10.13 -7.30
N VAL A 41 -15.24 -10.88 -6.87
CA VAL A 41 -14.84 -10.89 -5.48
C VAL A 41 -14.28 -9.50 -5.25
N SER A 42 -15.15 -8.62 -4.75
CA SER A 42 -14.70 -7.36 -4.17
C SER A 42 -13.59 -7.72 -3.19
N ALA A 43 -12.41 -7.13 -3.34
CA ALA A 43 -11.33 -7.32 -2.37
C ALA A 43 -11.91 -6.96 -1.01
N GLN A 44 -12.13 -7.97 -0.18
CA GLN A 44 -12.68 -7.78 1.14
C GLN A 44 -11.62 -7.10 1.99
N TRP A 45 -11.98 -6.08 2.73
CA TRP A 45 -11.07 -5.38 3.63
C TRP A 45 -11.41 -5.71 5.08
N THR A 46 -10.42 -5.65 5.94
CA THR A 46 -10.62 -5.74 7.38
C THR A 46 -10.11 -4.48 8.03
N ILE A 47 -10.96 -3.79 8.79
CA ILE A 47 -10.56 -2.64 9.60
C ILE A 47 -10.46 -3.06 11.07
N THR A 48 -9.31 -2.76 11.69
CA THR A 48 -9.02 -3.07 13.08
C THR A 48 -8.83 -1.77 13.86
N ASP A 49 -9.54 -1.61 14.96
CA ASP A 49 -9.26 -0.57 15.97
C ASP A 49 -7.96 -0.96 16.71
N LEU A 50 -6.94 -0.12 16.62
CA LEU A 50 -5.66 -0.37 17.29
C LEU A 50 -5.73 -0.18 18.81
N GLY A 51 -6.87 0.31 19.30
CA GLY A 51 -7.14 0.49 20.73
C GLY A 51 -6.47 1.72 21.33
N LEU A 52 -6.47 1.76 22.65
CA LEU A 52 -6.00 2.86 23.47
C LEU A 52 -4.92 2.40 24.44
N LEU A 53 -4.05 3.31 24.84
CA LEU A 53 -3.20 3.10 26.01
C LEU A 53 -4.05 3.22 27.28
N GLY A 54 -4.31 2.07 27.93
CA GLY A 54 -5.13 2.00 29.15
C GLY A 54 -6.65 2.06 28.90
N ASP A 55 -7.42 1.77 29.96
CA ASP A 55 -8.87 1.56 29.90
C ASP A 55 -9.71 2.84 30.08
N ALA A 56 -9.14 4.02 29.91
CA ALA A 56 -9.84 5.26 30.23
C ALA A 56 -10.81 5.69 29.13
N ASP A 57 -12.08 5.82 29.48
CA ASP A 57 -13.11 6.47 28.66
C ASP A 57 -12.68 7.90 28.28
N GLY A 58 -12.76 8.22 26.99
CA GLY A 58 -12.43 9.56 26.48
C GLY A 58 -11.03 9.70 25.88
N ASN A 59 -10.27 8.62 25.76
CA ASN A 59 -8.96 8.63 25.14
C ASN A 59 -9.07 8.60 23.62
N ASP A 60 -8.18 9.34 22.96
CA ASP A 60 -8.00 9.37 21.52
C ASP A 60 -6.75 8.61 21.13
N SER A 61 -6.73 8.02 19.94
CA SER A 61 -5.53 7.46 19.32
C SER A 61 -5.47 7.80 17.83
N GLN A 62 -4.25 7.93 17.32
CA GLN A 62 -3.98 8.21 15.91
C GLN A 62 -2.77 7.41 15.46
N ALA A 63 -2.80 6.80 14.29
CA ALA A 63 -1.65 6.16 13.66
C ALA A 63 -1.02 7.10 12.63
N TRP A 64 0.32 7.08 12.53
CA TRP A 64 1.08 7.97 11.66
C TRP A 64 1.94 7.26 10.63
N SER A 65 2.53 6.10 11.01
CA SER A 65 3.39 5.34 10.12
C SER A 65 3.27 3.85 10.38
N ILE A 66 3.47 3.05 9.33
CA ILE A 66 3.43 1.59 9.35
C ILE A 66 4.66 1.03 8.64
N ASN A 67 5.21 -0.08 9.14
CA ASN A 67 6.27 -0.81 8.46
C ASN A 67 5.74 -2.06 7.71
N ASN A 68 6.62 -2.74 6.97
CA ASN A 68 6.25 -3.95 6.21
C ASN A 68 5.98 -5.19 7.09
N ARG A 69 6.26 -5.11 8.38
CA ARG A 69 5.87 -6.13 9.38
C ARG A 69 4.45 -5.90 9.91
N GLY A 70 3.80 -4.81 9.53
CA GLY A 70 2.48 -4.39 10.04
C GLY A 70 2.56 -3.76 11.44
N HIS A 71 3.74 -3.39 11.92
CA HIS A 71 3.88 -2.60 13.14
C HIS A 71 3.55 -1.14 12.84
N VAL A 72 2.94 -0.47 13.80
CA VAL A 72 2.40 0.87 13.63
C VAL A 72 2.91 1.80 14.72
N VAL A 73 3.29 3.01 14.37
CA VAL A 73 3.58 4.07 15.34
C VAL A 73 2.57 5.21 15.22
N GLY A 74 2.26 5.81 16.34
CA GLY A 74 1.32 6.93 16.39
C GLY A 74 1.24 7.55 17.77
N SER A 75 0.08 8.09 18.13
CA SER A 75 -0.15 8.64 19.45
C SER A 75 -1.37 8.03 20.13
N GLY A 76 -1.32 8.02 21.44
CA GLY A 76 -2.43 7.65 22.31
C GLY A 76 -2.47 8.55 23.54
N ARG A 77 -3.67 8.87 23.99
CA ARG A 77 -3.86 9.67 25.19
C ARG A 77 -3.74 8.78 26.44
N ILE A 78 -2.92 9.19 27.39
CA ILE A 78 -2.75 8.52 28.68
C ILE A 78 -3.41 9.36 29.76
N LEU A 79 -4.25 8.74 30.57
CA LEU A 79 -4.80 9.33 31.80
C LEU A 79 -4.00 8.82 33.00
N THR A 80 -3.19 9.69 33.58
CA THR A 80 -2.57 9.42 34.88
C THR A 80 -3.48 9.96 35.98
N PRO A 81 -3.89 9.16 36.99
CA PRO A 81 -4.73 9.63 38.06
C PRO A 81 -4.18 10.92 38.71
N GLY A 82 -5.01 11.97 38.77
CA GLY A 82 -4.64 13.26 39.32
C GLY A 82 -3.85 14.21 38.40
N SER A 83 -3.65 13.84 37.14
CA SER A 83 -2.97 14.67 36.11
C SER A 83 -3.88 14.91 34.93
N ALA A 84 -3.62 15.98 34.16
CA ALA A 84 -4.25 16.15 32.87
C ALA A 84 -3.82 15.03 31.92
N ALA A 85 -4.74 14.61 31.04
CA ALA A 85 -4.43 13.61 30.03
C ALA A 85 -3.28 14.08 29.13
N GLN A 86 -2.27 13.24 28.95
CA GLN A 86 -1.10 13.51 28.11
C GLN A 86 -1.17 12.68 26.85
N LEU A 87 -0.73 13.24 25.74
CA LEU A 87 -0.62 12.54 24.48
C LEU A 87 0.79 11.97 24.36
N HIS A 88 0.93 10.65 24.33
CA HIS A 88 2.20 9.95 24.22
C HIS A 88 2.37 9.26 22.86
N VAL A 89 3.62 9.05 22.46
CA VAL A 89 3.95 8.24 21.29
C VAL A 89 3.79 6.76 21.64
N VAL A 90 3.05 6.03 20.80
CA VAL A 90 2.69 4.62 20.98
C VAL A 90 3.21 3.79 19.83
N LEU A 91 3.77 2.64 20.12
CA LEU A 91 4.08 1.59 19.16
C LEU A 91 3.09 0.42 19.34
N TRP A 92 2.36 0.07 18.29
CA TRP A 92 1.56 -1.14 18.18
C TRP A 92 2.36 -2.18 17.41
N ALA A 93 2.75 -3.26 18.07
CA ALA A 93 3.56 -4.32 17.51
C ALA A 93 3.17 -5.67 18.14
N ASP A 94 3.09 -6.73 17.34
CA ASP A 94 2.81 -8.10 17.81
C ASP A 94 1.55 -8.19 18.70
N GLY A 95 0.50 -7.47 18.35
CA GLY A 95 -0.76 -7.41 19.12
C GLY A 95 -0.66 -6.70 20.48
N ARG A 96 0.41 -5.96 20.73
CA ARG A 96 0.66 -5.21 21.96
C ARG A 96 0.82 -3.73 21.68
N GLN A 97 0.46 -2.95 22.69
CA GLN A 97 0.69 -1.50 22.72
C GLN A 97 1.85 -1.20 23.66
N ARG A 98 2.76 -0.34 23.22
CA ARG A 98 3.87 0.13 24.02
C ARG A 98 3.91 1.64 24.03
N ASP A 99 3.84 2.24 25.22
CA ASP A 99 4.19 3.63 25.43
C ASP A 99 5.71 3.81 25.30
N LEU A 100 6.14 4.73 24.45
CA LEU A 100 7.56 5.02 24.23
C LEU A 100 8.11 6.07 25.23
N GLY A 101 7.27 6.58 26.14
CA GLY A 101 7.65 7.53 27.17
C GLY A 101 7.94 8.94 26.66
N VAL A 102 7.45 9.29 25.48
CA VAL A 102 7.63 10.60 24.84
C VAL A 102 6.29 11.29 24.69
N ASN A 103 6.19 12.54 25.14
CA ASN A 103 5.03 13.38 24.83
C ASN A 103 4.95 13.60 23.31
N ALA A 104 3.84 13.20 22.73
CA ALA A 104 3.63 13.36 21.30
C ALA A 104 3.43 14.84 20.93
N SER A 105 3.96 15.23 19.79
CA SER A 105 3.58 16.48 19.14
C SER A 105 2.12 16.38 18.68
N SER A 106 1.37 17.47 18.76
CA SER A 106 0.05 17.56 18.14
C SER A 106 0.12 17.61 16.60
N SER A 107 1.31 17.66 16.03
CA SER A 107 1.52 17.66 14.57
C SER A 107 1.26 16.26 13.99
N LEU A 108 0.66 16.22 12.81
CA LEU A 108 0.30 15.01 12.09
C LEU A 108 1.50 14.16 11.60
N THR A 109 2.74 14.61 11.86
CA THR A 109 4.00 13.95 11.46
C THR A 109 4.88 13.65 12.68
N GLY A 110 4.26 13.18 13.76
CA GLY A 110 4.95 13.01 15.05
C GLY A 110 6.01 11.94 15.11
N ALA A 111 5.89 10.86 14.30
CA ALA A 111 6.88 9.79 14.26
C ALA A 111 6.90 9.04 12.92
N LYS A 112 8.06 8.41 12.63
CA LYS A 112 8.29 7.49 11.51
C LYS A 112 8.86 6.17 12.02
N LEU A 113 8.52 5.08 11.36
CA LEU A 113 8.89 3.72 11.74
C LEU A 113 9.49 2.99 10.54
N ASN A 114 10.60 2.25 10.73
CA ASN A 114 11.17 1.37 9.71
C ASN A 114 10.97 -0.13 10.04
N ASP A 115 11.40 -1.00 9.14
CA ASP A 115 11.23 -2.47 9.28
C ASP A 115 12.10 -3.10 10.39
N ALA A 116 13.06 -2.36 10.94
CA ALA A 116 13.86 -2.76 12.10
C ALA A 116 13.27 -2.27 13.45
N ASP A 117 12.06 -1.73 13.44
CA ASP A 117 11.38 -1.10 14.58
C ASP A 117 12.17 0.08 15.19
N VAL A 118 12.97 0.75 14.38
CA VAL A 118 13.52 2.06 14.76
C VAL A 118 12.40 3.08 14.61
N VAL A 119 12.17 3.88 15.64
CA VAL A 119 11.17 4.95 15.63
C VAL A 119 11.88 6.30 15.76
N ALA A 120 11.75 7.14 14.74
CA ALA A 120 12.15 8.54 14.81
C ALA A 120 10.94 9.37 15.25
N ILE A 121 11.14 10.28 16.22
CA ILE A 121 10.04 10.93 16.94
C ILE A 121 10.28 12.44 17.02
N ASN A 122 9.24 13.22 16.76
CA ASN A 122 9.15 14.62 17.17
C ASN A 122 8.40 14.70 18.50
N ASP A 123 9.06 15.20 19.55
CA ASP A 123 8.37 15.48 20.80
C ASP A 123 7.55 16.78 20.71
N GLY A 124 6.72 17.02 21.73
CA GLY A 124 5.88 18.22 21.82
C GLY A 124 6.66 19.53 21.93
N THR A 125 7.99 19.49 22.05
CA THR A 125 8.88 20.65 22.20
C THR A 125 9.81 20.89 21.02
N TRP A 126 9.57 20.21 19.91
CA TRP A 126 10.41 20.25 18.70
C TRP A 126 11.85 19.78 18.94
N LYS A 127 12.02 18.76 19.76
CA LYS A 127 13.27 18.03 19.90
C LYS A 127 13.14 16.66 19.27
N PRO A 128 14.00 16.34 18.29
CA PRO A 128 13.98 15.05 17.66
C PRO A 128 14.58 13.98 18.55
N HIS A 129 13.94 12.81 18.57
CA HIS A 129 14.36 11.62 19.29
C HIS A 129 14.44 10.41 18.39
N VAL A 130 15.19 9.41 18.80
CA VAL A 130 15.14 8.06 18.22
C VAL A 130 14.90 7.06 19.34
N TRP A 131 13.95 6.16 19.11
CA TRP A 131 13.74 4.98 19.93
C TRP A 131 14.17 3.75 19.15
N GLN A 132 15.05 2.94 19.76
CA GLN A 132 15.56 1.71 19.15
C GLN A 132 15.91 0.70 20.25
N HIS A 133 15.51 -0.57 20.07
CA HIS A 133 15.78 -1.67 21.01
C HIS A 133 15.37 -1.38 22.47
N GLY A 134 14.32 -0.61 22.68
CA GLY A 134 13.83 -0.24 24.00
C GLY A 134 14.52 0.98 24.62
N LEU A 135 15.48 1.59 23.93
CA LEU A 135 16.21 2.78 24.38
C LEU A 135 15.73 4.02 23.62
N LEU A 136 15.43 5.07 24.37
CA LEU A 136 15.12 6.39 23.86
C LEU A 136 16.35 7.28 23.95
N SER A 137 16.69 7.96 22.86
CA SER A 137 17.80 8.90 22.78
C SER A 137 17.38 10.19 22.10
N VAL A 138 17.87 11.33 22.59
CA VAL A 138 17.72 12.63 21.93
C VAL A 138 18.71 12.71 20.76
N LEU A 139 18.22 13.13 19.59
CA LEU A 139 19.11 13.38 18.43
C LEU A 139 19.79 14.74 18.58
N PRO A 140 21.10 14.83 18.27
CA PRO A 140 21.83 16.09 18.34
C PRO A 140 21.31 17.09 17.32
N LEU A 141 21.33 18.36 17.66
CA LEU A 141 21.04 19.46 16.73
C LEU A 141 22.35 20.06 16.20
N LEU A 142 22.25 20.87 15.15
CA LEU A 142 23.39 21.63 14.64
C LEU A 142 23.93 22.60 15.70
N PRO A 143 25.23 23.00 15.65
CA PRO A 143 25.79 23.94 16.60
C PRO A 143 24.99 25.24 16.69
N GLY A 144 24.59 25.63 17.90
CA GLY A 144 23.80 26.82 18.16
C GLY A 144 22.29 26.67 17.89
N ALA A 145 21.82 25.49 17.52
CA ALA A 145 20.42 25.19 17.30
C ALA A 145 19.68 24.93 18.64
N SER A 146 18.40 25.29 18.69
CA SER A 146 17.50 25.04 19.82
C SER A 146 16.36 24.06 19.46
N TYR A 147 16.04 23.95 18.19
CA TYR A 147 14.90 23.20 17.67
C TYR A 147 15.28 22.39 16.43
N GLY A 148 14.55 21.31 16.19
CA GLY A 148 14.65 20.51 15.00
C GLY A 148 13.43 19.60 14.89
N GLY A 149 13.29 18.96 13.72
CA GLY A 149 12.18 18.04 13.49
C GLY A 149 12.55 16.98 12.48
N ILE A 150 12.03 15.78 12.68
CA ILE A 150 12.18 14.65 11.73
C ILE A 150 11.01 14.63 10.76
N HIS A 151 11.26 14.15 9.56
CA HIS A 151 10.22 13.90 8.57
C HIS A 151 10.32 12.52 7.94
N GLY A 152 11.52 11.97 7.74
CA GLY A 152 11.76 10.70 7.06
C GLY A 152 12.75 9.80 7.80
N LEU A 153 12.65 8.51 7.50
CA LEU A 153 13.50 7.44 8.06
C LEU A 153 13.61 6.31 7.03
N ASN A 154 14.82 5.88 6.70
CA ASN A 154 15.05 4.73 5.82
C ASN A 154 15.34 3.43 6.59
N SER A 155 15.44 2.31 5.87
CA SER A 155 15.72 1.00 6.46
C SER A 155 17.08 0.93 7.15
N GLY A 156 18.07 1.70 6.68
CA GLY A 156 19.40 1.82 7.26
C GLY A 156 19.47 2.65 8.54
N GLY A 157 18.35 3.20 9.02
CA GLY A 157 18.28 4.03 10.23
C GLY A 157 18.81 5.46 10.02
N GLN A 158 18.95 5.91 8.78
CA GLN A 158 19.18 7.33 8.50
C GLN A 158 17.87 8.09 8.66
N ILE A 159 17.87 9.11 9.48
CA ILE A 159 16.74 9.98 9.77
C ILE A 159 16.98 11.32 9.08
N VAL A 160 15.98 11.88 8.44
CA VAL A 160 16.07 13.19 7.78
C VAL A 160 15.02 14.15 8.30
N GLY A 161 15.33 15.43 8.16
CA GLY A 161 14.45 16.50 8.58
C GLY A 161 15.14 17.85 8.55
N TRP A 162 14.97 18.62 9.61
CA TRP A 162 15.56 19.94 9.72
C TRP A 162 16.10 20.20 11.13
N SER A 163 17.08 21.06 11.22
CA SER A 163 17.57 21.69 12.45
C SER A 163 17.62 23.18 12.25
N ASP A 164 17.23 23.97 13.24
CA ASP A 164 17.49 25.39 13.18
C ASP A 164 19.01 25.65 13.30
N SER A 165 19.42 26.85 12.97
CA SER A 165 20.78 27.35 13.14
C SER A 165 20.73 28.87 13.19
N PRO A 166 21.82 29.55 13.64
CA PRO A 166 21.90 30.99 13.55
C PRO A 166 21.72 31.57 12.14
N ALA A 167 21.91 30.73 11.10
CA ALA A 167 21.72 31.10 9.68
C ALA A 167 20.33 30.73 9.13
N GLY A 168 19.40 30.21 9.95
CA GLY A 168 18.07 29.75 9.57
C GLY A 168 17.92 28.23 9.61
N GLY A 169 16.76 27.70 9.21
CA GLY A 169 16.48 26.26 9.16
C GLY A 169 17.30 25.53 8.12
N ARG A 170 17.94 24.44 8.50
CA ARG A 170 18.83 23.62 7.66
C ARG A 170 18.28 22.22 7.52
N SER A 171 18.34 21.69 6.32
CA SER A 171 18.07 20.29 6.06
C SER A 171 19.21 19.43 6.59
N VAL A 172 18.89 18.39 7.37
CA VAL A 172 19.89 17.54 8.05
C VAL A 172 19.60 16.07 7.92
N ILE A 173 20.68 15.28 8.07
CA ILE A 173 20.64 13.82 8.22
C ILE A 173 21.21 13.46 9.59
N TRP A 174 20.48 12.66 10.35
CA TRP A 174 20.98 11.99 11.56
C TRP A 174 21.32 10.54 11.23
N HIS A 175 22.52 10.13 11.58
CA HIS A 175 22.96 8.75 11.47
C HIS A 175 24.05 8.43 12.49
N GLY A 176 23.96 7.25 13.16
CA GLY A 176 24.97 6.83 14.12
C GLY A 176 25.19 7.81 15.28
N GLY A 177 24.16 8.54 15.72
CA GLY A 177 24.25 9.51 16.80
C GLY A 177 24.86 10.87 16.41
N THR A 178 25.10 11.11 15.12
CA THR A 178 25.64 12.37 14.58
C THR A 178 24.59 13.10 13.76
N VAL A 179 24.71 14.44 13.66
CA VAL A 179 23.93 15.26 12.74
C VAL A 179 24.84 15.84 11.66
N THR A 180 24.40 15.74 10.42
CA THR A 180 25.10 16.28 9.25
C THR A 180 24.21 17.27 8.52
N ASP A 181 24.67 18.49 8.29
CA ASP A 181 24.04 19.44 7.40
C ASP A 181 24.19 18.94 5.96
N THR A 182 23.11 18.88 5.20
CA THR A 182 23.15 18.43 3.80
C THR A 182 23.89 19.41 2.87
N GLY A 183 24.32 20.56 3.39
CA GLY A 183 25.05 21.58 2.62
C GLY A 183 24.20 22.33 1.61
N MET A 184 22.91 22.07 1.52
CA MET A 184 22.02 22.74 0.58
C MET A 184 21.73 24.14 1.06
N MET A 185 22.29 25.11 0.34
CA MET A 185 22.29 26.53 0.66
C MET A 185 21.22 27.27 -0.16
N GLY A 186 20.56 28.19 0.46
CA GLY A 186 19.75 29.16 -0.27
C GLY A 186 18.67 29.83 0.56
N GLY A 187 19.05 30.67 1.52
CA GLY A 187 18.32 31.83 2.05
C GLY A 187 16.86 31.67 2.54
N SER A 188 16.36 30.46 2.61
CA SER A 188 14.98 30.13 2.97
C SER A 188 14.93 28.78 3.64
N PHE A 189 13.90 28.52 4.41
CA PHE A 189 13.71 27.25 5.10
C PHE A 189 13.70 26.09 4.09
N MET A 190 14.47 25.05 4.41
CA MET A 190 14.56 23.81 3.64
C MET A 190 14.30 22.64 4.59
N TRP A 191 13.47 21.71 4.13
CA TRP A 191 13.12 20.51 4.89
C TRP A 191 13.39 19.28 4.04
N ALA A 192 14.24 18.36 4.52
CA ALA A 192 14.29 17.02 3.98
C ALA A 192 13.04 16.27 4.46
N MET A 193 12.18 15.90 3.53
CA MET A 193 10.88 15.27 3.82
C MET A 193 10.98 13.76 3.88
N ALA A 194 11.78 13.16 2.99
CA ALA A 194 11.97 11.72 2.92
C ALA A 194 13.37 11.35 2.48
N ILE A 195 13.78 10.14 2.78
CA ILE A 195 15.01 9.49 2.36
C ILE A 195 14.73 8.03 2.03
N ASN A 196 15.19 7.54 0.89
CA ASN A 196 15.13 6.13 0.56
C ASN A 196 16.43 5.37 0.91
N ASP A 197 16.46 4.06 0.69
CA ASP A 197 17.59 3.21 1.05
C ASP A 197 18.84 3.44 0.19
N SER A 198 18.70 4.04 -0.98
CA SER A 198 19.83 4.48 -1.80
C SER A 198 20.46 5.82 -1.35
N GLY A 199 19.86 6.46 -0.34
CA GLY A 199 20.28 7.77 0.16
C GLY A 199 19.77 8.94 -0.68
N THR A 200 18.82 8.73 -1.58
CA THR A 200 18.13 9.83 -2.28
C THR A 200 17.31 10.61 -1.29
N LEU A 201 17.39 11.94 -1.34
CA LEU A 201 16.64 12.85 -0.49
C LEU A 201 15.52 13.51 -1.29
N ALA A 202 14.32 13.59 -0.71
CA ALA A 202 13.23 14.42 -1.16
C ALA A 202 13.17 15.70 -0.31
N ILE A 203 13.24 16.86 -0.94
CA ILE A 203 13.40 18.15 -0.24
C ILE A 203 12.37 19.15 -0.70
N ASN A 204 11.76 19.84 0.26
CA ASN A 204 10.92 21.02 0.05
C ASN A 204 11.72 22.28 0.38
N ARG A 205 11.62 23.30 -0.49
CA ARG A 205 12.24 24.60 -0.31
C ARG A 205 11.16 25.70 -0.31
N ALA A 206 11.12 26.51 0.75
CA ALA A 206 10.27 27.68 0.81
C ALA A 206 10.96 28.90 0.19
N VAL A 207 10.75 29.11 -1.11
CA VAL A 207 11.13 30.34 -1.83
C VAL A 207 9.97 30.69 -2.74
N ARG A 208 9.35 31.85 -2.58
CA ARG A 208 8.23 32.35 -3.41
C ARG A 208 7.47 31.24 -4.15
N GLY A 209 6.68 30.46 -3.38
CA GLY A 209 6.16 29.18 -3.82
C GLY A 209 7.07 28.02 -3.34
N PHE A 210 6.47 26.92 -2.91
CA PHE A 210 7.23 25.72 -2.55
C PHE A 210 7.73 25.04 -3.83
N ASN A 211 9.02 24.76 -3.90
CA ASN A 211 9.60 23.96 -4.97
C ASN A 211 10.20 22.70 -4.34
N SER A 212 9.85 21.57 -4.88
CA SER A 212 10.35 20.28 -4.44
C SER A 212 11.40 19.74 -5.39
N TYR A 213 12.37 19.01 -4.88
CA TYR A 213 13.39 18.35 -5.69
C TYR A 213 13.92 17.09 -5.01
N LEU A 214 14.45 16.19 -5.83
CA LEU A 214 15.21 15.03 -5.39
C LEU A 214 16.71 15.29 -5.49
N VAL A 215 17.45 14.82 -4.50
CA VAL A 215 18.91 14.82 -4.51
C VAL A 215 19.39 13.39 -4.63
N VAL A 216 19.92 13.06 -5.78
CA VAL A 216 20.45 11.73 -6.11
C VAL A 216 21.96 11.84 -6.26
N ALA A 217 22.73 11.19 -5.40
CA ALA A 217 24.20 11.22 -5.43
C ALA A 217 24.78 12.65 -5.54
N GLY A 218 24.19 13.61 -4.81
CA GLY A 218 24.60 15.02 -4.83
C GLY A 218 24.09 15.85 -6.02
N THR A 219 23.38 15.24 -6.96
CA THR A 219 22.76 15.94 -8.09
C THR A 219 21.30 16.32 -7.75
N THR A 220 20.95 17.57 -7.96
CA THR A 220 19.60 18.09 -7.72
C THR A 220 18.73 17.93 -8.96
N ASN A 221 17.58 17.26 -8.80
CA ASN A 221 16.56 17.07 -9.83
C ASN A 221 15.26 17.73 -9.35
N PHE A 222 14.82 18.78 -10.03
CA PHE A 222 13.56 19.46 -9.68
C PHE A 222 12.38 18.60 -10.04
N LEU A 223 11.38 18.57 -9.15
CA LEU A 223 10.11 17.93 -9.36
C LEU A 223 9.17 18.94 -10.02
N THR A 224 8.74 18.63 -11.22
CA THR A 224 7.83 19.48 -12.03
C THR A 224 6.53 18.75 -12.30
N VAL A 225 5.50 19.48 -12.65
CA VAL A 225 4.24 18.94 -13.16
C VAL A 225 3.88 19.76 -14.38
N ALA A 226 3.68 19.14 -15.53
CA ALA A 226 3.48 19.85 -16.80
C ALA A 226 2.27 20.81 -16.81
N SER A 227 1.27 20.54 -15.96
CA SER A 227 0.09 21.41 -15.80
C SER A 227 0.29 22.56 -14.81
N VAL A 228 1.45 22.64 -14.13
CA VAL A 228 1.73 23.70 -13.14
C VAL A 228 2.22 24.95 -13.88
N THR A 229 1.58 26.08 -13.61
CA THR A 229 2.04 27.40 -14.11
C THR A 229 3.40 27.75 -13.50
N PRO A 230 4.17 28.69 -14.07
CA PRO A 230 5.46 29.14 -13.52
C PRO A 230 5.40 29.62 -12.07
N ASP A 231 4.23 30.08 -11.62
CA ASP A 231 3.98 30.52 -10.23
C ASP A 231 3.38 29.41 -9.34
N GLY A 232 3.17 28.22 -9.89
CA GLY A 232 2.67 27.07 -9.15
C GLY A 232 3.67 26.49 -8.17
N THR A 233 3.18 25.73 -7.19
CA THR A 233 3.99 25.16 -6.13
C THR A 233 3.91 23.64 -6.14
N THR A 234 5.01 22.99 -5.76
CA THR A 234 5.05 21.55 -5.49
C THR A 234 5.52 21.32 -4.06
N SER A 235 4.96 20.29 -3.41
CA SER A 235 5.33 19.85 -2.07
C SER A 235 5.47 18.33 -2.05
N VAL A 236 6.71 17.82 -2.04
CA VAL A 236 6.97 16.40 -1.88
C VAL A 236 6.67 15.98 -0.44
N VAL A 237 6.09 14.80 -0.26
CA VAL A 237 5.71 14.25 1.04
C VAL A 237 6.50 12.99 1.35
N ASP A 238 6.65 12.10 0.39
CA ASP A 238 7.29 10.82 0.59
C ASP A 238 8.07 10.34 -0.64
N LEU A 239 8.93 9.33 -0.45
CA LEU A 239 9.85 8.80 -1.45
C LEU A 239 10.06 7.31 -1.23
N ASN A 240 9.88 6.49 -2.27
CA ASN A 240 10.10 5.06 -2.20
C ASN A 240 11.49 4.61 -2.68
N ASN A 241 11.79 3.31 -2.52
CA ASN A 241 13.08 2.73 -2.90
C ASN A 241 13.28 2.61 -4.41
N ALA A 242 12.22 2.71 -5.21
CA ALA A 242 12.31 2.81 -6.66
C ALA A 242 12.66 4.23 -7.15
N GLY A 243 12.80 5.21 -6.24
CA GLY A 243 13.07 6.61 -6.56
C GLY A 243 11.83 7.38 -7.05
N GLN A 244 10.63 6.82 -6.83
CA GLN A 244 9.38 7.54 -7.07
C GLN A 244 9.06 8.38 -5.84
N ALA A 245 8.53 9.58 -6.06
CA ALA A 245 8.08 10.48 -5.00
C ALA A 245 6.59 10.74 -5.11
N CYS A 246 5.90 10.88 -3.98
CA CYS A 246 4.55 11.39 -3.95
C CYS A 246 4.47 12.74 -3.23
N GLY A 247 3.41 13.48 -3.50
CA GLY A 247 3.16 14.76 -2.85
C GLY A 247 2.06 15.53 -3.55
N ASN A 248 2.13 16.85 -3.46
CA ASN A 248 1.05 17.71 -3.86
C ASN A 248 1.55 18.85 -4.76
N PHE A 249 0.72 19.31 -5.64
CA PHE A 249 0.96 20.53 -6.41
C PHE A 249 -0.26 21.45 -6.38
N ASN A 250 -0.03 22.71 -6.66
CA ASN A 250 -1.06 23.72 -6.69
C ASN A 250 -0.77 24.70 -7.83
N ASN A 251 -1.78 25.01 -8.63
CA ASN A 251 -1.73 26.05 -9.65
C ASN A 251 -2.25 27.36 -9.05
N HIS A 252 -1.38 28.30 -8.72
CA HIS A 252 -1.75 29.61 -8.17
C HIS A 252 -2.55 30.48 -9.17
N VAL A 253 -3.64 29.95 -9.71
CA VAL A 253 -4.57 30.71 -10.54
C VAL A 253 -5.77 31.10 -9.68
N GLY A 254 -5.65 32.25 -8.96
CA GLY A 254 -6.71 32.77 -8.11
C GLY A 254 -6.58 32.44 -6.63
N GLN A 255 -7.41 33.06 -5.78
CA GLN A 255 -7.32 32.96 -4.30
C GLN A 255 -7.80 31.63 -3.70
N SER A 256 -8.11 30.63 -4.51
CA SER A 256 -8.68 29.36 -4.05
C SER A 256 -8.17 28.18 -4.89
N ALA A 257 -6.86 28.14 -5.17
CA ALA A 257 -6.28 27.04 -5.88
C ALA A 257 -6.26 25.79 -4.97
N ALA A 258 -6.95 24.73 -5.38
CA ALA A 258 -6.93 23.45 -4.69
C ALA A 258 -5.54 22.80 -4.79
N TRP A 259 -5.19 22.01 -3.79
CA TRP A 259 -4.08 21.07 -3.87
C TRP A 259 -4.48 19.83 -4.66
N HIS A 260 -3.54 19.27 -5.41
CA HIS A 260 -3.73 18.08 -6.20
C HIS A 260 -2.60 17.09 -5.91
N ALA A 261 -2.95 15.85 -5.58
CA ALA A 261 -1.99 14.78 -5.35
C ALA A 261 -1.28 14.39 -6.64
N CYS A 262 -0.01 14.06 -6.54
CA CYS A 262 0.86 13.76 -7.67
C CYS A 262 1.85 12.65 -7.34
N LEU A 263 2.18 11.83 -8.34
CA LEU A 263 3.26 10.85 -8.32
C LEU A 263 4.34 11.26 -9.32
N TRP A 264 5.57 11.40 -8.88
CA TRP A 264 6.75 11.65 -9.71
C TRP A 264 7.53 10.35 -9.92
N THR A 265 7.76 10.03 -11.20
CA THR A 265 8.64 8.94 -11.63
C THR A 265 9.72 9.54 -12.53
N GLY A 266 10.76 10.09 -11.90
CA GLY A 266 11.71 10.97 -12.57
C GLY A 266 11.38 12.45 -12.34
N GLY A 267 11.60 13.34 -13.35
CA GLY A 267 11.39 14.79 -13.20
C GLY A 267 9.93 15.23 -13.26
N ASP A 268 9.14 14.63 -14.16
CA ASP A 268 7.76 15.05 -14.43
C ASP A 268 6.75 14.25 -13.61
N GLY A 269 5.84 14.96 -12.96
CA GLY A 269 4.80 14.41 -12.12
C GLY A 269 3.51 14.12 -12.89
N ILE A 270 2.85 13.05 -12.50
CA ILE A 270 1.55 12.64 -13.01
C ILE A 270 0.51 12.92 -11.92
N PRO A 271 -0.49 13.81 -12.18
CA PRO A 271 -1.60 14.00 -11.26
C PRO A 271 -2.32 12.69 -10.98
N LEU A 272 -2.63 12.44 -9.72
CA LEU A 272 -3.39 11.25 -9.32
C LEU A 272 -4.89 11.47 -9.60
N PRO A 273 -5.64 10.40 -9.91
CA PRO A 273 -7.09 10.49 -10.13
C PRO A 273 -7.82 11.09 -8.93
N GLU A 274 -8.83 11.93 -9.19
CA GLU A 274 -9.63 12.61 -8.19
C GLU A 274 -11.12 12.67 -8.56
N PHE A 275 -11.98 13.11 -7.63
CA PHE A 275 -13.38 13.34 -7.94
C PHE A 275 -13.54 14.58 -8.85
N PRO A 276 -14.65 14.65 -9.62
CA PRO A 276 -14.88 15.77 -10.57
C PRO A 276 -14.90 17.16 -9.94
N SER A 277 -15.19 17.27 -8.64
CA SER A 277 -15.16 18.53 -7.89
C SER A 277 -13.76 19.08 -7.64
N GLY A 278 -12.75 18.27 -7.91
CA GLY A 278 -11.33 18.65 -7.91
C GLY A 278 -10.71 18.83 -6.54
N GLY A 279 -9.42 18.45 -6.48
CA GLY A 279 -8.58 18.56 -5.29
C GLY A 279 -8.33 17.22 -4.61
N SER A 280 -7.07 17.04 -4.20
CA SER A 280 -6.60 15.84 -3.52
C SER A 280 -5.29 16.13 -2.80
N GLU A 281 -4.97 15.35 -1.77
CA GLU A 281 -3.70 15.46 -1.05
C GLU A 281 -3.13 14.06 -0.77
N ALA A 282 -1.84 13.86 -1.08
CA ALA A 282 -1.07 12.66 -0.77
C ALA A 282 -0.36 12.81 0.58
N PHE A 283 -0.26 11.73 1.36
CA PHE A 283 0.38 11.72 2.69
C PHE A 283 1.46 10.65 2.87
N GLY A 284 1.42 9.55 2.15
CA GLY A 284 2.41 8.48 2.23
C GLY A 284 2.34 7.56 1.03
N MET A 285 3.40 6.80 0.79
CA MET A 285 3.50 5.85 -0.30
C MET A 285 4.29 4.61 0.08
N ASN A 286 4.04 3.50 -0.63
CA ASN A 286 4.81 2.28 -0.50
C ASN A 286 5.82 2.07 -1.64
N ASN A 287 6.61 0.98 -1.57
CA ASN A 287 7.59 0.65 -2.60
C ASN A 287 6.97 0.17 -3.93
N LEU A 288 5.67 -0.12 -3.96
CA LEU A 288 4.92 -0.44 -5.18
C LEU A 288 4.45 0.81 -5.93
N GLY A 289 4.62 2.00 -5.34
CA GLY A 289 4.13 3.27 -5.89
C GLY A 289 2.66 3.53 -5.57
N HIS A 290 2.07 2.78 -4.65
CA HIS A 290 0.73 3.05 -4.15
C HIS A 290 0.78 4.20 -3.15
N VAL A 291 -0.20 5.09 -3.21
CA VAL A 291 -0.24 6.34 -2.44
C VAL A 291 -1.53 6.41 -1.65
N VAL A 292 -1.47 6.93 -0.43
CA VAL A 292 -2.66 7.21 0.40
C VAL A 292 -2.81 8.68 0.69
N GLY A 293 -4.07 9.11 0.88
CA GLY A 293 -4.39 10.49 1.20
C GLY A 293 -5.88 10.77 1.15
N TYR A 294 -6.23 11.95 0.66
CA TYR A 294 -7.60 12.40 0.45
C TYR A 294 -7.88 12.71 -1.01
N ALA A 295 -9.15 12.50 -1.43
CA ALA A 295 -9.70 13.10 -2.64
C ALA A 295 -10.99 13.84 -2.28
N TYR A 296 -11.06 15.14 -2.60
CA TYR A 296 -12.19 15.99 -2.18
C TYR A 296 -13.40 15.80 -3.09
N ARG A 297 -14.58 15.59 -2.52
CA ARG A 297 -15.88 15.63 -3.21
C ARG A 297 -16.61 16.96 -3.02
N GLY A 298 -16.09 17.80 -2.16
CA GLY A 298 -16.65 19.11 -1.83
C GLY A 298 -15.90 19.76 -0.68
N PRO A 299 -16.29 20.97 -0.26
CA PRO A 299 -15.54 21.75 0.73
C PRO A 299 -15.36 21.09 2.10
N TYR A 300 -16.24 20.14 2.45
CA TYR A 300 -16.26 19.47 3.75
C TYR A 300 -16.31 17.94 3.62
N ASP A 301 -16.09 17.42 2.42
CA ASP A 301 -16.13 16.00 2.14
C ASP A 301 -14.83 15.56 1.47
N ALA A 302 -13.94 14.99 2.28
CA ALA A 302 -12.59 14.58 1.91
C ALA A 302 -12.37 13.10 2.31
N PRO A 303 -12.99 12.15 1.59
CA PRO A 303 -12.79 10.74 1.89
C PRO A 303 -11.32 10.32 1.75
N ALA A 304 -10.89 9.44 2.66
CA ALA A 304 -9.60 8.77 2.56
C ALA A 304 -9.58 7.84 1.35
N VAL A 305 -8.49 7.87 0.59
CA VAL A 305 -8.32 7.07 -0.62
C VAL A 305 -6.96 6.37 -0.65
N LEU A 306 -6.91 5.26 -1.39
CA LEU A 306 -5.69 4.58 -1.80
C LEU A 306 -5.60 4.62 -3.32
N TRP A 307 -4.62 5.31 -3.87
CA TRP A 307 -4.30 5.30 -5.30
C TRP A 307 -3.39 4.13 -5.62
N ARG A 308 -3.84 3.30 -6.57
CA ARG A 308 -3.07 2.18 -7.11
C ARG A 308 -3.57 1.84 -8.52
N ASP A 309 -2.69 1.29 -9.35
CA ASP A 309 -3.05 0.80 -10.69
C ASP A 309 -3.77 1.84 -11.58
N GLY A 310 -3.44 3.14 -11.43
CA GLY A 310 -4.03 4.23 -12.20
C GLY A 310 -5.46 4.62 -11.80
N ALA A 311 -5.97 4.09 -10.69
CA ALA A 311 -7.27 4.41 -10.11
C ALA A 311 -7.15 4.71 -8.62
N PHE A 312 -8.24 5.02 -7.94
CA PHE A 312 -8.27 5.07 -6.48
C PHE A 312 -9.40 4.23 -5.90
N VAL A 313 -9.14 3.69 -4.71
CA VAL A 313 -10.12 3.03 -3.85
C VAL A 313 -10.57 4.04 -2.79
N ASN A 314 -11.87 4.30 -2.69
CA ASN A 314 -12.44 5.10 -1.60
C ASN A 314 -12.50 4.26 -0.32
N LEU A 315 -11.53 4.45 0.56
CA LEU A 315 -11.40 3.69 1.80
C LEU A 315 -12.51 4.02 2.80
N SER A 316 -13.03 5.24 2.77
CA SER A 316 -14.09 5.69 3.68
C SER A 316 -15.47 5.08 3.37
N GLU A 317 -15.66 4.53 2.17
CA GLU A 317 -16.93 3.96 1.72
C GLU A 317 -16.87 2.44 1.51
N LEU A 318 -15.80 1.80 1.93
CA LEU A 318 -15.74 0.34 1.93
C LEU A 318 -16.87 -0.23 2.79
N PRO A 319 -17.63 -1.22 2.29
CA PRO A 319 -18.76 -1.81 3.05
C PRO A 319 -18.35 -2.29 4.43
N GLU A 320 -17.14 -2.86 4.56
CA GLU A 320 -16.60 -3.37 5.82
C GLU A 320 -16.28 -2.25 6.82
N VAL A 321 -15.81 -1.10 6.33
CA VAL A 321 -15.55 0.08 7.14
C VAL A 321 -16.84 0.65 7.70
N LEU A 322 -17.86 0.80 6.85
CA LEU A 322 -19.17 1.31 7.24
C LEU A 322 -19.88 0.33 8.19
N ALA A 323 -19.85 -0.97 7.89
CA ALA A 323 -20.46 -2.01 8.73
C ALA A 323 -19.81 -2.11 10.11
N ALA A 324 -18.51 -1.81 10.22
CA ALA A 324 -17.79 -1.77 11.49
C ALA A 324 -17.99 -0.46 12.28
N GLY A 325 -18.83 0.48 11.81
CA GLY A 325 -19.17 1.71 12.52
C GLY A 325 -18.10 2.81 12.44
N TRP A 326 -17.24 2.76 11.42
CA TRP A 326 -16.24 3.80 11.18
C TRP A 326 -16.77 4.91 10.28
N SER A 327 -16.26 6.12 10.50
CA SER A 327 -16.54 7.30 9.68
C SER A 327 -15.37 8.27 9.68
N SER A 328 -15.34 9.17 8.69
CA SER A 328 -14.34 10.25 8.55
C SER A 328 -12.90 9.72 8.67
N LEU A 329 -12.58 8.69 7.88
CA LEU A 329 -11.23 8.14 7.88
C LEU A 329 -10.21 9.14 7.32
N SER A 330 -9.03 9.15 7.93
CA SER A 330 -7.83 9.85 7.49
C SER A 330 -6.72 8.83 7.31
N ALA A 331 -6.41 8.46 6.08
CA ALA A 331 -5.27 7.59 5.75
C ALA A 331 -3.97 8.39 5.86
N ARG A 332 -2.95 7.81 6.49
CA ARG A 332 -1.67 8.49 6.76
C ARG A 332 -0.47 7.81 6.13
N ASP A 333 -0.44 6.48 6.14
CA ASP A 333 0.68 5.71 5.63
C ASP A 333 0.20 4.36 5.09
N VAL A 334 0.99 3.74 4.21
CA VAL A 334 0.70 2.46 3.56
C VAL A 334 1.97 1.64 3.39
N ASN A 335 1.93 0.35 3.74
CA ASN A 335 3.05 -0.56 3.54
C ASN A 335 2.94 -1.34 2.21
N ASP A 336 3.96 -2.18 1.91
CA ASP A 336 4.03 -2.95 0.65
C ASP A 336 2.99 -4.08 0.54
N SER A 337 2.25 -4.33 1.60
CA SER A 337 1.08 -5.25 1.60
C SER A 337 -0.25 -4.51 1.44
N ASP A 338 -0.23 -3.23 1.06
CA ASP A 338 -1.40 -2.33 0.99
C ASP A 338 -2.17 -2.21 2.33
N GLN A 339 -1.51 -2.48 3.44
CA GLN A 339 -2.08 -2.17 4.74
C GLN A 339 -1.98 -0.67 4.97
N VAL A 340 -3.11 -0.05 5.25
CA VAL A 340 -3.24 1.41 5.46
C VAL A 340 -3.49 1.70 6.92
N VAL A 341 -2.78 2.68 7.45
CA VAL A 341 -3.00 3.19 8.81
C VAL A 341 -3.40 4.64 8.81
N GLY A 342 -4.04 5.03 9.89
CA GLY A 342 -4.50 6.39 10.08
C GLY A 342 -5.40 6.51 11.30
N HIS A 343 -6.34 7.43 11.24
CA HIS A 343 -7.33 7.61 12.28
C HIS A 343 -8.71 7.94 11.69
N GLY A 344 -9.73 7.72 12.48
CA GLY A 344 -11.12 8.00 12.12
C GLY A 344 -12.01 7.95 13.34
N TYR A 345 -13.29 8.21 13.15
CA TYR A 345 -14.26 8.05 14.24
C TYR A 345 -14.82 6.63 14.21
N HIS A 346 -14.59 5.90 15.30
CA HIS A 346 -15.17 4.60 15.56
C HIS A 346 -16.17 4.71 16.71
N ASN A 347 -17.46 4.52 16.41
CA ASN A 347 -18.56 4.71 17.38
C ASN A 347 -18.51 6.09 18.08
N GLY A 348 -18.20 7.15 17.32
CA GLY A 348 -18.13 8.53 17.78
C GLY A 348 -16.86 8.93 18.54
N LYS A 349 -15.87 8.04 18.67
CA LYS A 349 -14.57 8.30 19.31
C LYS A 349 -13.44 8.29 18.30
N LEU A 350 -12.48 9.22 18.40
CA LEU A 350 -11.29 9.24 17.54
C LEU A 350 -10.39 8.04 17.84
N ARG A 351 -10.11 7.21 16.83
CA ARG A 351 -9.35 5.96 16.96
C ARG A 351 -8.31 5.80 15.85
N ALA A 352 -7.16 5.26 16.21
CA ALA A 352 -6.20 4.72 15.26
C ALA A 352 -6.73 3.43 14.65
N PHE A 353 -6.57 3.28 13.34
CA PHE A 353 -6.97 2.06 12.63
C PHE A 353 -5.81 1.44 11.84
N LEU A 354 -5.93 0.14 11.64
CA LEU A 354 -5.23 -0.63 10.63
C LEU A 354 -6.27 -1.21 9.67
N LEU A 355 -6.23 -0.79 8.43
CA LEU A 355 -7.07 -1.29 7.34
C LEU A 355 -6.22 -2.21 6.47
N SER A 356 -6.55 -3.49 6.43
CA SER A 356 -5.81 -4.50 5.66
C SER A 356 -6.69 -5.02 4.53
N PRO A 357 -6.18 -5.11 3.29
CA PRO A 357 -6.86 -5.89 2.28
C PRO A 357 -6.93 -7.33 2.79
N ALA A 358 -8.12 -7.93 2.73
CA ALA A 358 -8.19 -9.36 3.01
C ALA A 358 -7.24 -10.06 2.03
N THR A 359 -6.46 -10.97 2.53
CA THR A 359 -5.74 -11.91 1.69
C THR A 359 -6.78 -12.82 1.03
N VAL A 360 -7.44 -12.29 -0.01
CA VAL A 360 -8.16 -13.17 -0.92
C VAL A 360 -7.06 -14.04 -1.49
N PRO A 361 -7.15 -15.36 -1.38
CA PRO A 361 -6.25 -16.22 -2.12
C PRO A 361 -6.35 -15.75 -3.57
N VAL A 362 -5.27 -15.14 -4.10
CA VAL A 362 -5.26 -14.75 -5.51
C VAL A 362 -5.70 -16.00 -6.26
N PRO A 363 -6.76 -15.95 -7.09
CA PRO A 363 -7.13 -17.11 -7.86
C PRO A 363 -5.97 -17.41 -8.80
N PHE A 364 -5.03 -18.21 -8.31
CA PHE A 364 -3.92 -18.63 -9.13
C PHE A 364 -4.46 -19.62 -10.15
N HIS A 365 -4.04 -19.44 -11.41
CA HIS A 365 -4.40 -20.34 -12.46
C HIS A 365 -3.83 -21.73 -12.16
N VAL A 366 -4.73 -22.66 -11.89
CA VAL A 366 -4.39 -24.07 -11.75
C VAL A 366 -4.54 -24.71 -13.11
N THR A 367 -3.45 -25.26 -13.63
CA THR A 367 -3.46 -26.04 -14.85
C THR A 367 -3.47 -27.53 -14.51
N LEU A 368 -4.42 -28.27 -15.05
CA LEU A 368 -4.49 -29.71 -14.93
C LEU A 368 -4.19 -30.36 -16.28
N ARG A 369 -3.06 -31.07 -16.36
CA ARG A 369 -2.67 -31.81 -17.56
C ARG A 369 -2.85 -33.31 -17.32
N ARG A 370 -3.68 -33.95 -18.14
CA ARG A 370 -3.88 -35.41 -18.07
C ARG A 370 -2.65 -36.16 -18.61
N GLU A 371 -2.25 -37.20 -17.91
CA GLU A 371 -1.14 -38.10 -18.25
C GLU A 371 -1.61 -39.55 -18.29
N ALA A 372 -0.75 -40.47 -18.72
CA ALA A 372 -1.09 -41.91 -18.85
C ALA A 372 -1.40 -42.55 -17.47
N THR A 373 -0.75 -42.08 -16.41
CA THR A 373 -0.85 -42.65 -15.03
C THR A 373 -1.61 -41.74 -14.05
N GLY A 374 -2.25 -40.67 -14.55
CA GLY A 374 -2.95 -39.71 -13.69
C GLY A 374 -3.09 -38.33 -14.32
N ALA A 375 -2.76 -37.31 -13.56
CA ALA A 375 -2.71 -35.93 -14.02
C ALA A 375 -1.61 -35.15 -13.29
N THR A 376 -1.06 -34.13 -13.95
CA THR A 376 -0.19 -33.15 -13.31
C THR A 376 -0.99 -31.86 -13.09
N LEU A 377 -1.05 -31.42 -11.83
CA LEU A 377 -1.62 -30.15 -11.43
C LEU A 377 -0.47 -29.16 -11.22
N SER A 378 -0.53 -28.01 -11.87
CA SER A 378 0.50 -26.97 -11.73
C SER A 378 -0.10 -25.59 -11.50
N PHE A 379 0.60 -24.78 -10.68
CA PHE A 379 0.21 -23.42 -10.35
C PHE A 379 1.43 -22.59 -9.93
N VAL A 380 1.36 -21.26 -10.08
CA VAL A 380 2.38 -20.35 -9.59
C VAL A 380 2.22 -20.20 -8.09
N SER A 381 3.31 -20.34 -7.33
CA SER A 381 3.31 -20.21 -5.87
C SER A 381 3.99 -18.91 -5.42
N SER A 382 3.60 -18.39 -4.27
CA SER A 382 4.29 -17.31 -3.56
C SER A 382 5.28 -17.87 -2.55
N ALA A 383 6.48 -17.29 -2.47
CA ALA A 383 7.47 -17.68 -1.47
C ALA A 383 6.92 -17.46 -0.05
N GLY A 384 7.16 -18.44 0.84
CA GLY A 384 6.71 -18.39 2.24
C GLY A 384 5.25 -18.81 2.47
N ALA A 385 4.42 -18.93 1.44
CA ALA A 385 3.07 -19.49 1.55
C ALA A 385 3.10 -21.02 1.59
N ARG A 386 2.05 -21.66 2.13
CA ARG A 386 1.83 -23.10 2.05
C ARG A 386 0.54 -23.39 1.32
N TYR A 387 0.51 -24.44 0.53
CA TYR A 387 -0.62 -24.79 -0.33
C TYR A 387 -1.13 -26.19 -0.05
N GLN A 388 -2.43 -26.36 0.08
CA GLN A 388 -3.10 -27.65 0.20
C GLN A 388 -3.91 -27.92 -1.06
N VAL A 389 -3.66 -29.05 -1.70
CA VAL A 389 -4.53 -29.56 -2.76
C VAL A 389 -5.69 -30.31 -2.11
N LEU A 390 -6.91 -29.98 -2.50
CA LEU A 390 -8.11 -30.65 -2.06
C LEU A 390 -8.79 -31.32 -3.25
N THR A 391 -9.52 -32.40 -2.98
CA THR A 391 -10.24 -33.16 -4.01
C THR A 391 -11.65 -33.57 -3.55
N THR A 392 -12.54 -33.72 -4.50
CA THR A 392 -13.88 -34.27 -4.29
C THR A 392 -14.40 -34.95 -5.56
N THR A 393 -15.37 -35.81 -5.42
CA THR A 393 -16.12 -36.44 -6.54
C THR A 393 -17.41 -35.67 -6.89
N HIS A 394 -17.83 -34.73 -6.04
CA HIS A 394 -19.05 -33.96 -6.21
C HIS A 394 -18.79 -32.45 -6.10
N LEU A 395 -19.05 -31.72 -7.17
CA LEU A 395 -18.78 -30.27 -7.24
C LEU A 395 -19.56 -29.46 -6.19
N THR A 396 -20.70 -29.95 -5.75
CA THR A 396 -21.54 -29.33 -4.72
C THR A 396 -21.21 -29.79 -3.28
N ALA A 397 -20.15 -30.59 -3.10
CA ALA A 397 -19.76 -31.04 -1.76
C ALA A 397 -19.31 -29.85 -0.89
N THR A 398 -19.78 -29.83 0.35
CA THR A 398 -19.35 -28.85 1.35
C THR A 398 -18.00 -29.23 1.97
N ASN A 399 -17.65 -30.51 1.95
CA ASN A 399 -16.38 -31.05 2.46
C ASN A 399 -15.53 -31.57 1.31
N TRP A 400 -14.27 -31.21 1.31
CA TRP A 400 -13.27 -31.63 0.36
C TRP A 400 -12.13 -32.32 1.09
N ASP A 401 -11.66 -33.42 0.55
CA ASP A 401 -10.60 -34.21 1.15
C ASP A 401 -9.21 -33.63 0.80
N SER A 402 -8.29 -33.62 1.74
CA SER A 402 -6.90 -33.24 1.50
C SER A 402 -6.18 -34.28 0.66
N LEU A 403 -5.52 -33.84 -0.38
CA LEU A 403 -4.69 -34.68 -1.25
C LEU A 403 -3.20 -34.42 -0.97
N GLY A 404 -2.59 -35.31 -0.20
CA GLY A 404 -1.20 -35.17 0.24
C GLY A 404 -0.99 -34.11 1.33
N ASP A 405 0.27 -33.87 1.67
CA ASP A 405 0.68 -32.87 2.64
C ASP A 405 0.71 -31.44 2.05
N PRO A 406 0.62 -30.40 2.87
CA PRO A 406 0.76 -29.02 2.40
C PRO A 406 2.12 -28.76 1.75
N ILE A 407 2.09 -28.18 0.56
CA ILE A 407 3.26 -27.92 -0.29
C ILE A 407 3.79 -26.51 0.01
N PRO A 408 5.08 -26.33 0.37
CA PRO A 408 5.66 -25.01 0.58
C PRO A 408 5.81 -24.25 -0.74
N GLY A 409 5.45 -22.98 -0.74
CA GLY A 409 5.61 -22.09 -1.88
C GLY A 409 7.05 -21.64 -2.06
N SER A 410 7.52 -21.65 -3.28
CA SER A 410 8.90 -21.31 -3.67
C SER A 410 9.03 -20.00 -4.45
N GLY A 411 7.91 -19.33 -4.74
CA GLY A 411 7.88 -18.18 -5.68
C GLY A 411 7.95 -18.62 -7.15
N GLN A 412 7.91 -19.92 -7.42
CA GLN A 412 7.99 -20.53 -8.77
C GLN A 412 6.75 -21.39 -9.04
N VAL A 413 6.67 -21.92 -10.26
CA VAL A 413 5.64 -22.89 -10.60
C VAL A 413 5.84 -24.20 -9.79
N ILE A 414 4.83 -24.59 -9.05
CA ILE A 414 4.73 -25.90 -8.42
C ILE A 414 3.97 -26.83 -9.37
N ALA A 415 4.51 -28.04 -9.57
CA ALA A 415 3.84 -29.11 -10.28
C ALA A 415 3.75 -30.33 -9.36
N THR A 416 2.54 -30.86 -9.13
CA THR A 416 2.31 -32.06 -8.33
C THR A 416 1.57 -33.11 -9.14
N HIS A 417 2.02 -34.36 -9.01
CA HIS A 417 1.38 -35.49 -9.69
C HIS A 417 0.18 -35.99 -8.89
N ILE A 418 -0.93 -36.18 -9.57
CA ILE A 418 -2.18 -36.73 -9.04
C ILE A 418 -2.35 -38.11 -9.65
N PRO A 419 -2.29 -39.20 -8.87
CA PRO A 419 -2.44 -40.53 -9.41
C PRO A 419 -3.85 -40.76 -9.98
N SER A 420 -3.96 -41.65 -10.97
CA SER A 420 -5.24 -42.07 -11.53
C SER A 420 -6.12 -42.70 -10.44
N SER A 421 -7.41 -42.42 -10.51
CA SER A 421 -8.43 -42.95 -9.62
C SER A 421 -9.45 -43.75 -10.46
N PRO A 422 -10.06 -44.80 -9.93
CA PRO A 422 -11.15 -45.52 -10.61
C PRO A 422 -12.45 -44.72 -10.70
N GLU A 423 -12.52 -43.58 -10.00
CA GLU A 423 -13.70 -42.72 -9.99
C GLU A 423 -13.94 -42.04 -11.35
N THR A 424 -15.20 -41.91 -11.73
CA THR A 424 -15.61 -41.38 -13.04
C THR A 424 -15.38 -39.88 -13.20
N ALA A 425 -15.33 -39.13 -12.08
CA ALA A 425 -15.04 -37.70 -12.06
C ALA A 425 -14.34 -37.31 -10.75
N ARG A 426 -13.37 -36.41 -10.84
CA ARG A 426 -12.72 -35.78 -9.69
C ARG A 426 -12.53 -34.29 -9.96
N PHE A 427 -12.78 -33.50 -8.95
CA PHE A 427 -12.58 -32.06 -8.94
C PHE A 427 -11.45 -31.71 -7.99
N PHE A 428 -10.70 -30.67 -8.29
CA PHE A 428 -9.54 -30.25 -7.54
C PHE A 428 -9.61 -28.74 -7.25
N VAL A 429 -9.18 -28.37 -6.06
CA VAL A 429 -8.95 -26.98 -5.69
C VAL A 429 -7.63 -26.89 -4.94
N VAL A 430 -6.91 -25.80 -5.12
CA VAL A 430 -5.71 -25.50 -4.35
C VAL A 430 -6.03 -24.29 -3.48
N ARG A 431 -5.73 -24.35 -2.19
CA ARG A 431 -5.90 -23.23 -1.26
C ARG A 431 -4.61 -23.00 -0.49
N THR A 432 -4.40 -21.76 -0.06
CA THR A 432 -3.38 -21.44 0.95
C THR A 432 -3.81 -21.97 2.31
N VAL A 433 -2.83 -22.43 3.09
CA VAL A 433 -3.03 -22.90 4.47
C VAL A 433 -2.00 -22.21 5.36
N PRO A 434 -2.31 -22.04 6.66
CA PRO A 434 -1.41 -21.42 7.63
C PRO A 434 -0.04 -22.10 7.71
#